data_ba67895082243c5b8a8ab9f083ca1c45
#
_entry.id   ba67895082243c5b8a8ab9f083ca1c45
#
_cell.length_a   1.000
_cell.length_b   1.000
_cell.length_c   1.000
_cell.angle_alpha   90.00
_cell.angle_beta   90.00
_cell.angle_gamma   90.00
#
_symmetry.space_group_name_H-M   'P 1'
#
loop_
_entity.id
_entity.type
_entity.pdbx_description
1 polymer ?
#
loop_
_entity_poly.entity_id
_entity_poly.type
_entity_poly.pdbx_seq_one_letter_code
_entity_poly.pdbx_strand_id
1 'polypeptide(L)'
;MSISKIKPNIDRLERNGDVEGLINALKFKDCNIRKEAAGALKKIGDIRALFPLIEALEYKDWHESYAVMGSVRETAAEALGVLGDRRAVDSLIKSLNDKDEEVRWKAAWALGNIRDRKAVEPLIYLLYDKSWAVRRFAASALGKIGDERAVESLIQALGDEEWHVRKYAADALGKIGEDRAVPSLVDALHDEDSDVRWKAVIALGKMKSAAVEPLIEILKNEDWNIRGRAAEALGKIGDERAVKPLINALVGRGKDRNKYVRGRAAEALGKIGDGRALKPLTQALEDPYIYVRAKAEEALKEMETATQIQTYDDGEISFDYPGSWEVISTADKKKIVKGNSTDGGITFSINKNVNVGDLTSKEIAETIRDVFIIQNSTILSETEFTADGIDVHTVIGENVNNIAPTKIMVISFKIEDLLYYLWFSGGRESFERTQEDIDLIIDNFRVYI
;
A
#
# COMPACT_ATOMS: atom_id res chain seq x y z
N MET A 1 -46.21 -22.19 14.62
CA MET A 1 -45.96 -23.12 13.49
C MET A 1 -44.65 -23.84 13.75
N SER A 2 -44.67 -25.16 13.79
CA SER A 2 -43.54 -26.02 14.18
C SER A 2 -42.46 -25.94 13.09
N ILE A 3 -41.33 -25.30 13.40
CA ILE A 3 -40.13 -25.27 12.53
C ILE A 3 -39.62 -26.74 12.47
N SER A 4 -39.46 -27.21 11.27
CA SER A 4 -39.14 -28.58 10.86
C SER A 4 -38.10 -29.24 11.77
N LYS A 5 -38.46 -30.45 12.27
CA LYS A 5 -37.60 -31.34 13.08
C LYS A 5 -36.46 -31.97 12.26
N ILE A 6 -36.34 -31.65 10.97
CA ILE A 6 -35.34 -32.24 10.08
C ILE A 6 -34.07 -31.39 10.14
N LYS A 7 -32.96 -32.04 10.49
CA LYS A 7 -31.62 -31.42 10.50
C LYS A 7 -31.28 -30.90 9.08
N PRO A 8 -31.00 -29.58 8.90
CA PRO A 8 -30.65 -29.08 7.60
C PRO A 8 -29.27 -29.63 7.14
N ASN A 9 -29.15 -29.93 5.85
CA ASN A 9 -27.90 -30.36 5.26
C ASN A 9 -27.15 -29.11 4.76
N ILE A 10 -26.23 -28.61 5.58
CA ILE A 10 -25.49 -27.35 5.32
C ILE A 10 -24.65 -27.46 4.05
N ASP A 11 -23.97 -28.58 3.81
CA ASP A 11 -23.15 -28.79 2.60
C ASP A 11 -23.96 -28.70 1.31
N ARG A 12 -25.22 -29.21 1.35
CA ARG A 12 -26.12 -29.09 0.20
C ARG A 12 -26.60 -27.69 -0.01
N LEU A 13 -26.94 -26.96 1.06
CA LEU A 13 -27.35 -25.56 0.98
C LEU A 13 -26.21 -24.68 0.45
N GLU A 14 -24.97 -24.90 0.92
CA GLU A 14 -23.78 -24.20 0.47
C GLU A 14 -23.53 -24.44 -1.02
N ARG A 15 -23.51 -25.70 -1.47
CA ARG A 15 -23.29 -26.05 -2.88
C ARG A 15 -24.35 -25.49 -3.83
N ASN A 16 -25.59 -25.36 -3.36
CA ASN A 16 -26.70 -24.80 -4.14
C ASN A 16 -26.77 -23.26 -4.06
N GLY A 17 -25.92 -22.60 -3.26
CA GLY A 17 -26.01 -21.17 -3.02
C GLY A 17 -27.31 -20.73 -2.34
N ASP A 18 -27.95 -21.62 -1.57
CA ASP A 18 -29.22 -21.36 -0.87
C ASP A 18 -29.03 -20.52 0.37
N VAL A 19 -28.88 -19.21 0.15
CA VAL A 19 -28.64 -18.21 1.21
C VAL A 19 -29.79 -18.20 2.21
N GLU A 20 -31.04 -18.27 1.77
CA GLU A 20 -32.22 -18.26 2.65
C GLU A 20 -32.28 -19.51 3.53
N GLY A 21 -31.96 -20.68 2.96
CA GLY A 21 -31.84 -21.94 3.73
C GLY A 21 -30.77 -21.85 4.78
N LEU A 22 -29.61 -21.25 4.48
CA LEU A 22 -28.50 -21.04 5.44
C LEU A 22 -28.86 -20.00 6.51
N ILE A 23 -29.56 -18.92 6.17
CA ILE A 23 -30.06 -17.93 7.14
C ILE A 23 -31.04 -18.59 8.12
N ASN A 24 -31.92 -19.45 7.63
CA ASN A 24 -32.84 -20.23 8.50
C ASN A 24 -32.07 -21.21 9.39
N ALA A 25 -30.98 -21.79 8.89
CA ALA A 25 -30.13 -22.70 9.66
C ALA A 25 -29.39 -22.01 10.81
N LEU A 26 -29.08 -20.69 10.71
CA LEU A 26 -28.55 -19.88 11.82
C LEU A 26 -29.45 -19.89 13.06
N LYS A 27 -30.74 -20.10 12.90
CA LYS A 27 -31.74 -20.15 14.01
C LYS A 27 -31.98 -21.55 14.57
N PHE A 28 -31.22 -22.55 14.11
CA PHE A 28 -31.40 -23.93 14.53
C PHE A 28 -30.94 -24.15 15.99
N LYS A 29 -31.50 -25.14 16.70
CA LYS A 29 -31.15 -25.41 18.11
C LYS A 29 -29.71 -25.87 18.30
N ASP A 30 -29.21 -26.67 17.37
CA ASP A 30 -27.85 -27.21 17.40
C ASP A 30 -26.84 -26.15 17.06
N CYS A 31 -25.91 -25.87 17.99
CA CYS A 31 -24.88 -24.84 17.80
C CYS A 31 -23.89 -25.17 16.65
N ASN A 32 -23.63 -26.47 16.39
CA ASN A 32 -22.77 -26.87 15.26
C ASN A 32 -23.42 -26.49 13.93
N ILE A 33 -24.73 -26.69 13.79
CA ILE A 33 -25.47 -26.31 12.60
C ILE A 33 -25.42 -24.77 12.38
N ARG A 34 -25.61 -24.00 13.47
CA ARG A 34 -25.50 -22.54 13.39
C ARG A 34 -24.11 -22.11 12.94
N LYS A 35 -23.06 -22.73 13.52
CA LYS A 35 -21.67 -22.45 13.17
C LYS A 35 -21.37 -22.83 11.71
N GLU A 36 -21.77 -24.04 11.28
CA GLU A 36 -21.61 -24.49 9.90
C GLU A 36 -22.34 -23.55 8.92
N ALA A 37 -23.56 -23.10 9.25
CA ALA A 37 -24.35 -22.17 8.47
C ALA A 37 -23.66 -20.79 8.36
N ALA A 38 -23.13 -20.26 9.46
CA ALA A 38 -22.35 -19.03 9.46
C ALA A 38 -21.09 -19.18 8.58
N GLY A 39 -20.41 -20.33 8.64
CA GLY A 39 -19.25 -20.66 7.82
C GLY A 39 -19.58 -20.74 6.33
N ALA A 40 -20.71 -21.33 5.96
CA ALA A 40 -21.20 -21.39 4.58
C ALA A 40 -21.58 -20.00 4.06
N LEU A 41 -22.28 -19.19 4.87
CA LEU A 41 -22.61 -17.80 4.51
C LEU A 41 -21.36 -16.93 4.32
N LYS A 42 -20.31 -17.14 5.13
CA LYS A 42 -19.00 -16.49 4.95
C LYS A 42 -18.39 -16.80 3.58
N LYS A 43 -18.44 -18.07 3.15
CA LYS A 43 -17.88 -18.49 1.84
C LYS A 43 -18.67 -17.91 0.66
N ILE A 44 -20.01 -17.87 0.78
CA ILE A 44 -20.90 -17.34 -0.28
C ILE A 44 -20.74 -15.82 -0.37
N GLY A 45 -20.60 -15.10 0.76
CA GLY A 45 -20.42 -13.65 0.79
C GLY A 45 -21.63 -12.82 0.37
N ASP A 46 -22.85 -13.37 0.45
CA ASP A 46 -24.07 -12.67 0.05
C ASP A 46 -24.51 -11.67 1.13
N ILE A 47 -24.78 -10.43 0.71
CA ILE A 47 -25.15 -9.31 1.59
C ILE A 47 -26.47 -9.54 2.36
N ARG A 48 -27.35 -10.42 1.89
CA ARG A 48 -28.58 -10.80 2.60
C ARG A 48 -28.31 -11.43 3.96
N ALA A 49 -27.12 -12.03 4.13
CA ALA A 49 -26.69 -12.62 5.40
C ALA A 49 -26.27 -11.57 6.46
N LEU A 50 -26.12 -10.31 6.12
CA LEU A 50 -25.59 -9.26 7.00
C LEU A 50 -26.32 -9.21 8.34
N PHE A 51 -27.61 -8.91 8.36
CA PHE A 51 -28.38 -8.77 9.60
C PHE A 51 -28.52 -10.08 10.36
N PRO A 52 -28.78 -11.25 9.74
CA PRO A 52 -28.73 -12.54 10.43
C PRO A 52 -27.39 -12.86 11.10
N LEU A 53 -26.27 -12.46 10.49
CA LEU A 53 -24.93 -12.61 11.09
C LEU A 53 -24.69 -11.61 12.22
N ILE A 54 -25.23 -10.39 12.15
CA ILE A 54 -25.21 -9.43 13.25
C ILE A 54 -25.99 -9.99 14.46
N GLU A 55 -27.17 -10.56 14.24
CA GLU A 55 -27.92 -11.24 15.30
C GLU A 55 -27.14 -12.41 15.92
N ALA A 56 -26.39 -13.15 15.09
CA ALA A 56 -25.60 -14.29 15.53
C ALA A 56 -24.43 -13.91 16.46
N LEU A 57 -23.96 -12.66 16.46
CA LEU A 57 -22.96 -12.16 17.43
C LEU A 57 -23.49 -12.16 18.87
N GLU A 58 -24.80 -12.11 19.07
CA GLU A 58 -25.44 -12.07 20.39
C GLU A 58 -25.87 -13.46 20.91
N TYR A 59 -25.61 -14.53 20.14
CA TYR A 59 -26.02 -15.87 20.54
C TYR A 59 -25.28 -16.32 21.77
N LYS A 60 -26.06 -16.77 22.77
CA LYS A 60 -25.56 -17.41 24.01
C LYS A 60 -25.37 -18.89 23.74
N ASP A 61 -24.14 -19.32 23.62
CA ASP A 61 -23.81 -20.75 23.54
C ASP A 61 -23.83 -21.30 24.95
N TRP A 62 -24.98 -21.87 25.36
CA TRP A 62 -25.25 -22.33 26.74
C TRP A 62 -24.60 -23.67 27.11
N HIS A 63 -23.89 -24.33 26.23
CA HIS A 63 -23.25 -25.60 26.53
C HIS A 63 -21.73 -25.45 26.70
N GLU A 64 -21.32 -25.55 27.98
CA GLU A 64 -19.93 -25.67 28.45
C GLU A 64 -19.22 -26.97 28.00
N SER A 65 -19.62 -27.58 26.91
CA SER A 65 -18.89 -28.71 26.36
C SER A 65 -17.65 -28.17 25.64
N TYR A 66 -16.53 -28.27 26.31
CA TYR A 66 -15.18 -27.88 25.85
C TYR A 66 -14.68 -28.57 24.56
N ALA A 67 -15.54 -29.26 23.83
CA ALA A 67 -15.19 -30.09 22.69
C ALA A 67 -15.51 -29.50 21.31
N VAL A 68 -16.17 -28.31 21.20
CA VAL A 68 -16.50 -27.73 19.91
C VAL A 68 -15.59 -26.53 19.65
N MET A 69 -14.58 -26.73 18.82
CA MET A 69 -13.69 -25.66 18.38
C MET A 69 -14.48 -24.52 17.74
N GLY A 70 -14.46 -23.34 18.37
CA GLY A 70 -15.02 -22.07 17.90
C GLY A 70 -16.52 -21.91 18.15
N SER A 71 -16.92 -20.70 18.41
CA SER A 71 -18.32 -20.32 18.67
C SER A 71 -19.03 -19.83 17.40
N VAL A 72 -20.37 -19.81 17.44
CA VAL A 72 -21.16 -19.16 16.37
C VAL A 72 -20.80 -17.69 16.25
N ARG A 73 -20.57 -17.02 17.41
CA ARG A 73 -20.17 -15.59 17.43
C ARG A 73 -18.85 -15.34 16.73
N GLU A 74 -17.84 -16.19 16.95
CA GLU A 74 -16.55 -16.16 16.30
C GLU A 74 -16.71 -16.23 14.77
N THR A 75 -17.46 -17.24 14.28
CA THR A 75 -17.68 -17.43 12.85
C THR A 75 -18.50 -16.30 12.23
N ALA A 76 -19.48 -15.77 12.98
CA ALA A 76 -20.28 -14.61 12.55
C ALA A 76 -19.42 -13.34 12.43
N ALA A 77 -18.54 -13.08 13.43
CA ALA A 77 -17.61 -11.95 13.37
C ALA A 77 -16.69 -12.02 12.13
N GLU A 78 -16.15 -13.22 11.86
CA GLU A 78 -15.32 -13.45 10.67
C GLU A 78 -16.11 -13.25 9.36
N ALA A 79 -17.36 -13.78 9.28
CA ALA A 79 -18.22 -13.61 8.11
C ALA A 79 -18.55 -12.13 7.85
N LEU A 80 -18.84 -11.35 8.89
CA LEU A 80 -19.08 -9.91 8.77
C LEU A 80 -17.84 -9.15 8.30
N GLY A 81 -16.65 -9.57 8.73
CA GLY A 81 -15.37 -9.01 8.26
C GLY A 81 -15.09 -9.33 6.78
N VAL A 82 -15.56 -10.47 6.27
CA VAL A 82 -15.50 -10.81 4.84
C VAL A 82 -16.51 -10.00 4.03
N LEU A 83 -17.74 -9.82 4.54
CA LEU A 83 -18.75 -8.97 3.90
C LEU A 83 -18.32 -7.49 3.79
N GLY A 84 -17.54 -7.00 4.77
CA GLY A 84 -16.98 -5.66 4.74
C GLY A 84 -17.98 -4.51 4.88
N ASP A 85 -19.21 -4.78 5.32
CA ASP A 85 -20.28 -3.78 5.39
C ASP A 85 -20.22 -2.97 6.69
N ARG A 86 -20.22 -1.63 6.57
CA ARG A 86 -20.14 -0.70 7.72
C ARG A 86 -21.30 -0.81 8.72
N ARG A 87 -22.44 -1.34 8.31
CA ARG A 87 -23.59 -1.56 9.19
C ARG A 87 -23.30 -2.56 10.31
N ALA A 88 -22.26 -3.40 10.17
CA ALA A 88 -21.83 -4.34 11.21
C ALA A 88 -20.94 -3.70 12.28
N VAL A 89 -20.43 -2.48 12.08
CA VAL A 89 -19.39 -1.87 12.93
C VAL A 89 -19.81 -1.79 14.39
N ASP A 90 -20.98 -1.24 14.70
CA ASP A 90 -21.40 -1.03 16.08
C ASP A 90 -21.58 -2.36 16.84
N SER A 91 -22.03 -3.42 16.16
CA SER A 91 -22.16 -4.78 16.75
C SER A 91 -20.80 -5.46 16.91
N LEU A 92 -19.89 -5.28 15.96
CA LEU A 92 -18.51 -5.79 16.09
C LEU A 92 -17.74 -5.08 17.21
N ILE A 93 -17.95 -3.76 17.41
CA ILE A 93 -17.38 -3.01 18.55
C ILE A 93 -17.86 -3.60 19.89
N LYS A 94 -19.13 -3.97 20.02
CA LYS A 94 -19.62 -4.65 21.21
C LYS A 94 -18.93 -6.00 21.44
N SER A 95 -18.66 -6.74 20.35
CA SER A 95 -17.98 -8.04 20.39
C SER A 95 -16.51 -7.95 20.81
N LEU A 96 -15.88 -6.75 20.79
CA LEU A 96 -14.53 -6.55 21.35
C LEU A 96 -14.46 -6.80 22.87
N ASN A 97 -15.62 -6.79 23.57
CA ASN A 97 -15.71 -7.07 24.99
C ASN A 97 -16.22 -8.49 25.28
N ASP A 98 -16.24 -9.39 24.28
CA ASP A 98 -16.69 -10.77 24.52
C ASP A 98 -15.77 -11.50 25.52
N LYS A 99 -16.35 -12.38 26.33
CA LYS A 99 -15.60 -13.23 27.27
C LYS A 99 -14.60 -14.17 26.57
N ASP A 100 -14.94 -14.57 25.35
CA ASP A 100 -14.14 -15.47 24.51
C ASP A 100 -13.11 -14.65 23.70
N GLU A 101 -11.82 -14.95 23.85
CA GLU A 101 -10.75 -14.26 23.14
C GLU A 101 -10.82 -14.47 21.62
N GLU A 102 -11.31 -15.63 21.17
CA GLU A 102 -11.50 -15.93 19.76
C GLU A 102 -12.50 -14.95 19.11
N VAL A 103 -13.58 -14.65 19.81
CA VAL A 103 -14.58 -13.67 19.37
C VAL A 103 -13.95 -12.26 19.33
N ARG A 104 -13.17 -11.87 20.38
CA ARG A 104 -12.57 -10.56 20.45
C ARG A 104 -11.59 -10.31 19.30
N TRP A 105 -10.66 -11.24 19.03
CA TRP A 105 -9.70 -11.00 17.93
C TRP A 105 -10.32 -11.11 16.54
N LYS A 106 -11.35 -11.97 16.35
CA LYS A 106 -12.11 -12.02 15.08
C LYS A 106 -12.87 -10.71 14.84
N ALA A 107 -13.47 -10.12 15.88
CA ALA A 107 -14.12 -8.81 15.79
C ALA A 107 -13.11 -7.71 15.45
N ALA A 108 -11.94 -7.70 16.08
CA ALA A 108 -10.86 -6.76 15.75
C ALA A 108 -10.41 -6.92 14.30
N TRP A 109 -10.20 -8.15 13.83
CA TRP A 109 -9.85 -8.44 12.44
C TRP A 109 -10.92 -7.94 11.46
N ALA A 110 -12.19 -8.17 11.77
CA ALA A 110 -13.34 -7.74 10.98
C ALA A 110 -13.39 -6.21 10.87
N LEU A 111 -13.26 -5.49 11.98
CA LEU A 111 -13.23 -4.03 12.03
C LEU A 111 -12.07 -3.46 11.22
N GLY A 112 -10.89 -4.11 11.27
CA GLY A 112 -9.76 -3.76 10.44
C GLY A 112 -10.00 -3.93 8.94
N ASN A 113 -10.82 -4.91 8.53
CA ASN A 113 -11.19 -5.09 7.12
C ASN A 113 -12.25 -4.07 6.67
N ILE A 114 -13.20 -3.72 7.53
CA ILE A 114 -14.23 -2.71 7.25
C ILE A 114 -13.62 -1.29 7.19
N ARG A 115 -12.54 -1.02 7.95
CA ARG A 115 -11.80 0.25 7.98
C ARG A 115 -12.65 1.46 8.40
N ASP A 116 -13.59 1.28 9.32
CA ASP A 116 -14.37 2.39 9.85
C ASP A 116 -13.66 3.05 11.04
N ARG A 117 -13.49 4.38 10.99
CA ARG A 117 -12.81 5.16 12.03
C ARG A 117 -13.51 5.15 13.41
N LYS A 118 -14.77 4.76 13.48
CA LYS A 118 -15.47 4.54 14.77
C LYS A 118 -14.80 3.46 15.61
N ALA A 119 -14.12 2.49 14.98
CA ALA A 119 -13.47 1.38 15.67
C ALA A 119 -12.13 1.76 16.31
N VAL A 120 -11.56 2.94 16.03
CA VAL A 120 -10.20 3.32 16.46
C VAL A 120 -10.06 3.28 17.97
N GLU A 121 -10.85 4.05 18.70
CA GLU A 121 -10.78 4.09 20.16
C GLU A 121 -11.03 2.71 20.82
N PRO A 122 -12.09 1.95 20.45
CA PRO A 122 -12.26 0.59 20.95
C PRO A 122 -11.06 -0.34 20.67
N LEU A 123 -10.43 -0.23 19.49
CA LEU A 123 -9.26 -1.04 19.15
C LEU A 123 -8.00 -0.60 19.90
N ILE A 124 -7.86 0.69 20.24
CA ILE A 124 -6.78 1.18 21.11
C ILE A 124 -6.88 0.52 22.49
N TYR A 125 -8.06 0.45 23.09
CA TYR A 125 -8.23 -0.27 24.37
C TYR A 125 -7.87 -1.75 24.25
N LEU A 126 -8.09 -2.35 23.10
CA LEU A 126 -7.80 -3.76 22.87
C LEU A 126 -6.29 -4.08 22.74
N LEU A 127 -5.43 -3.07 22.57
CA LEU A 127 -3.97 -3.23 22.65
C LEU A 127 -3.48 -3.64 24.04
N TYR A 128 -4.34 -3.53 25.06
CA TYR A 128 -4.05 -3.91 26.45
C TYR A 128 -4.78 -5.19 26.87
N ASP A 129 -5.34 -5.96 25.92
CA ASP A 129 -6.02 -7.23 26.24
C ASP A 129 -5.03 -8.24 26.85
N LYS A 130 -5.53 -9.06 27.76
CA LYS A 130 -4.73 -10.14 28.38
C LYS A 130 -4.20 -11.17 27.37
N SER A 131 -4.89 -11.36 26.25
CA SER A 131 -4.50 -12.28 25.18
C SER A 131 -3.61 -11.56 24.16
N TRP A 132 -2.41 -12.04 23.96
CA TRP A 132 -1.51 -11.52 22.95
C TRP A 132 -2.09 -11.60 21.53
N ALA A 133 -2.88 -12.64 21.24
CA ALA A 133 -3.55 -12.78 19.95
C ALA A 133 -4.51 -11.61 19.71
N VAL A 134 -5.27 -11.21 20.74
CA VAL A 134 -6.18 -10.06 20.67
C VAL A 134 -5.39 -8.76 20.46
N ARG A 135 -4.33 -8.53 21.27
CA ARG A 135 -3.45 -7.34 21.11
C ARG A 135 -2.86 -7.25 19.70
N ARG A 136 -2.37 -8.37 19.16
CA ARG A 136 -1.83 -8.45 17.80
C ARG A 136 -2.84 -8.04 16.73
N PHE A 137 -4.07 -8.57 16.79
CA PHE A 137 -5.10 -8.25 15.82
C PHE A 137 -5.62 -6.82 15.96
N ALA A 138 -5.64 -6.27 17.19
CA ALA A 138 -5.91 -4.86 17.44
C ALA A 138 -4.87 -3.97 16.72
N ALA A 139 -3.57 -4.23 16.90
CA ALA A 139 -2.50 -3.50 16.21
C ALA A 139 -2.65 -3.61 14.67
N SER A 140 -2.91 -4.82 14.16
CA SER A 140 -3.13 -5.03 12.72
C SER A 140 -4.34 -4.25 12.20
N ALA A 141 -5.44 -4.22 12.94
CA ALA A 141 -6.67 -3.52 12.58
C ALA A 141 -6.46 -2.00 12.54
N LEU A 142 -5.80 -1.43 13.56
CA LEU A 142 -5.45 -0.03 13.62
C LEU A 142 -4.58 0.39 12.43
N GLY A 143 -3.59 -0.43 12.06
CA GLY A 143 -2.77 -0.18 10.86
C GLY A 143 -3.55 -0.27 9.54
N LYS A 144 -4.62 -1.08 9.45
CA LYS A 144 -5.50 -1.13 8.28
C LYS A 144 -6.44 0.07 8.19
N ILE A 145 -6.89 0.59 9.34
CA ILE A 145 -7.74 1.79 9.42
C ILE A 145 -6.90 3.03 9.06
N GLY A 146 -5.64 3.11 9.52
CA GLY A 146 -4.72 4.17 9.16
C GLY A 146 -5.00 5.51 9.86
N ASP A 147 -5.58 5.51 11.07
CA ASP A 147 -5.93 6.73 11.80
C ASP A 147 -4.81 7.13 12.77
N GLU A 148 -4.37 8.40 12.71
CA GLU A 148 -3.26 8.95 13.51
C GLU A 148 -3.47 8.87 15.02
N ARG A 149 -4.72 8.82 15.51
CA ARG A 149 -5.04 8.68 16.94
C ARG A 149 -4.44 7.42 17.57
N ALA A 150 -4.19 6.39 16.76
CA ALA A 150 -3.63 5.12 17.23
C ALA A 150 -2.10 5.17 17.47
N VAL A 151 -1.41 6.20 17.00
CA VAL A 151 0.07 6.22 16.93
C VAL A 151 0.71 6.04 18.32
N GLU A 152 0.30 6.81 19.33
CA GLU A 152 0.91 6.75 20.65
C GLU A 152 0.72 5.36 21.31
N SER A 153 -0.46 4.77 21.17
CA SER A 153 -0.73 3.44 21.73
C SER A 153 0.01 2.34 20.95
N LEU A 154 0.20 2.50 19.64
CA LEU A 154 1.02 1.59 18.84
C LEU A 154 2.51 1.73 19.17
N ILE A 155 3.00 2.94 19.49
CA ILE A 155 4.36 3.16 20.01
C ILE A 155 4.55 2.38 21.31
N GLN A 156 3.60 2.44 22.23
CA GLN A 156 3.65 1.65 23.47
C GLN A 156 3.66 0.14 23.19
N ALA A 157 2.87 -0.31 22.19
CA ALA A 157 2.82 -1.71 21.79
C ALA A 157 4.10 -2.23 21.12
N LEU A 158 5.05 -1.36 20.73
CA LEU A 158 6.40 -1.78 20.35
C LEU A 158 7.21 -2.33 21.54
N GLY A 159 6.79 -2.06 22.79
CA GLY A 159 7.37 -2.62 24.01
C GLY A 159 6.61 -3.84 24.57
N ASP A 160 5.68 -4.45 23.81
CA ASP A 160 4.93 -5.62 24.25
C ASP A 160 5.84 -6.83 24.53
N GLU A 161 5.52 -7.63 25.54
CA GLU A 161 6.25 -8.86 25.87
C GLU A 161 6.29 -9.84 24.69
N GLU A 162 5.22 -9.87 23.87
CA GLU A 162 5.06 -10.79 22.76
C GLU A 162 5.55 -10.18 21.42
N TRP A 163 6.53 -10.79 20.80
CA TRP A 163 7.12 -10.31 19.55
C TRP A 163 6.11 -10.16 18.41
N HIS A 164 5.08 -10.99 18.38
CA HIS A 164 3.99 -10.88 17.42
C HIS A 164 3.27 -9.52 17.51
N VAL A 165 3.04 -9.03 18.73
CA VAL A 165 2.39 -7.73 18.96
C VAL A 165 3.33 -6.61 18.52
N ARG A 166 4.62 -6.65 18.95
CA ARG A 166 5.63 -5.67 18.53
C ARG A 166 5.75 -5.58 17.01
N LYS A 167 5.81 -6.73 16.33
CA LYS A 167 5.86 -6.82 14.85
C LYS A 167 4.68 -6.11 14.18
N TYR A 168 3.45 -6.37 14.63
CA TYR A 168 2.26 -5.77 14.05
C TYR A 168 2.10 -4.30 14.44
N ALA A 169 2.59 -3.88 15.59
CA ALA A 169 2.69 -2.47 15.97
C ALA A 169 3.63 -1.71 15.01
N ALA A 170 4.82 -2.24 14.74
CA ALA A 170 5.74 -1.66 13.76
C ALA A 170 5.12 -1.57 12.35
N ASP A 171 4.44 -2.64 11.88
CA ASP A 171 3.76 -2.64 10.59
C ASP A 171 2.63 -1.60 10.54
N ALA A 172 1.88 -1.45 11.63
CA ALA A 172 0.80 -0.48 11.76
C ALA A 172 1.31 0.96 11.71
N LEU A 173 2.35 1.27 12.49
CA LEU A 173 2.99 2.58 12.47
C LEU A 173 3.51 2.95 11.07
N GLY A 174 4.15 2.00 10.38
CA GLY A 174 4.59 2.21 8.99
C GLY A 174 3.47 2.39 7.97
N LYS A 175 2.25 1.91 8.26
CA LYS A 175 1.05 2.14 7.43
C LYS A 175 0.38 3.47 7.70
N ILE A 176 0.41 3.92 8.96
CA ILE A 176 -0.13 5.21 9.36
C ILE A 176 0.78 6.34 8.84
N GLY A 177 2.12 6.18 8.96
CA GLY A 177 3.08 7.06 8.33
C GLY A 177 3.36 8.36 9.10
N GLU A 178 3.06 8.43 10.41
CA GLU A 178 3.28 9.61 11.23
C GLU A 178 4.72 9.73 11.75
N ASP A 179 5.38 10.84 11.48
CA ASP A 179 6.81 11.10 11.77
C ASP A 179 7.17 10.90 13.25
N ARG A 180 6.24 11.17 14.17
CA ARG A 180 6.45 10.96 15.62
C ARG A 180 6.73 9.51 16.01
N ALA A 181 6.43 8.55 15.13
CA ALA A 181 6.77 7.14 15.34
C ALA A 181 8.23 6.79 14.99
N VAL A 182 8.94 7.68 14.28
CA VAL A 182 10.31 7.41 13.80
C VAL A 182 11.27 7.02 14.92
N PRO A 183 11.39 7.75 16.05
CA PRO A 183 12.31 7.39 17.12
C PRO A 183 12.07 5.97 17.64
N SER A 184 10.82 5.60 17.93
CA SER A 184 10.47 4.28 18.46
C SER A 184 10.66 3.15 17.42
N LEU A 185 10.48 3.44 16.14
CA LEU A 185 10.79 2.49 15.07
C LEU A 185 12.31 2.32 14.89
N VAL A 186 13.11 3.37 15.13
CA VAL A 186 14.57 3.27 15.17
C VAL A 186 15.02 2.38 16.34
N ASP A 187 14.41 2.54 17.53
CA ASP A 187 14.68 1.67 18.67
C ASP A 187 14.31 0.21 18.36
N ALA A 188 13.23 -0.04 17.64
CA ALA A 188 12.80 -1.37 17.22
C ALA A 188 13.77 -2.06 16.23
N LEU A 189 14.75 -1.36 15.66
CA LEU A 189 15.86 -1.99 14.92
C LEU A 189 16.75 -2.84 15.83
N HIS A 190 16.72 -2.61 17.15
CA HIS A 190 17.46 -3.34 18.17
C HIS A 190 16.65 -4.48 18.82
N ASP A 191 15.40 -4.70 18.38
CA ASP A 191 14.55 -5.75 18.95
C ASP A 191 15.24 -7.12 18.94
N GLU A 192 15.02 -7.92 19.95
CA GLU A 192 15.54 -9.29 20.04
C GLU A 192 15.03 -10.19 18.91
N ASP A 193 13.79 -9.97 18.45
CA ASP A 193 13.14 -10.75 17.38
C ASP A 193 13.48 -10.21 15.99
N SER A 194 13.82 -11.11 15.07
CA SER A 194 14.23 -10.77 13.71
C SER A 194 13.10 -10.20 12.85
N ASP A 195 11.87 -10.66 13.06
CA ASP A 195 10.71 -10.23 12.29
C ASP A 195 10.29 -8.81 12.71
N VAL A 196 10.44 -8.48 14.00
CA VAL A 196 10.21 -7.11 14.49
C VAL A 196 11.21 -6.15 13.86
N ARG A 197 12.52 -6.50 13.92
CA ARG A 197 13.56 -5.69 13.26
C ARG A 197 13.29 -5.48 11.78
N TRP A 198 12.88 -6.56 11.07
CA TRP A 198 12.55 -6.48 9.64
C TRP A 198 11.35 -5.57 9.36
N LYS A 199 10.31 -5.65 10.19
CA LYS A 199 9.14 -4.75 10.07
C LYS A 199 9.47 -3.30 10.38
N ALA A 200 10.35 -3.04 11.34
CA ALA A 200 10.85 -1.70 11.62
C ALA A 200 11.57 -1.08 10.40
N VAL A 201 12.44 -1.87 9.72
CA VAL A 201 13.07 -1.43 8.45
C VAL A 201 12.05 -1.06 7.39
N ILE A 202 11.01 -1.90 7.21
CA ILE A 202 9.96 -1.61 6.23
C ILE A 202 9.16 -0.37 6.62
N ALA A 203 8.82 -0.24 7.91
CA ALA A 203 8.09 0.90 8.42
C ALA A 203 8.88 2.20 8.22
N LEU A 204 10.14 2.23 8.63
CA LEU A 204 11.02 3.39 8.43
C LEU A 204 11.20 3.75 6.95
N GLY A 205 11.30 2.74 6.07
CA GLY A 205 11.34 2.97 4.63
C GLY A 205 10.09 3.67 4.07
N LYS A 206 8.96 3.62 4.77
CA LYS A 206 7.72 4.34 4.43
C LYS A 206 7.61 5.73 5.06
N MET A 207 8.42 6.02 6.09
CA MET A 207 8.43 7.31 6.79
C MET A 207 9.15 8.41 6.01
N LYS A 208 9.62 8.11 4.79
CA LYS A 208 10.26 9.06 3.89
C LYS A 208 11.36 9.88 4.56
N SER A 209 11.37 11.21 4.35
CA SER A 209 12.47 12.08 4.74
C SER A 209 12.68 12.22 6.25
N ALA A 210 11.67 12.00 7.08
CA ALA A 210 11.77 12.11 8.55
C ALA A 210 12.70 11.04 9.15
N ALA A 211 12.80 9.85 8.55
CA ALA A 211 13.65 8.77 9.04
C ALA A 211 15.13 8.87 8.58
N VAL A 212 15.46 9.76 7.63
CA VAL A 212 16.79 9.79 7.00
C VAL A 212 17.90 10.10 8.00
N GLU A 213 17.80 11.23 8.71
CA GLU A 213 18.86 11.62 9.68
C GLU A 213 19.02 10.61 10.83
N PRO A 214 17.93 10.14 11.49
CA PRO A 214 18.04 9.06 12.47
C PRO A 214 18.74 7.81 11.93
N LEU A 215 18.41 7.37 10.71
CA LEU A 215 19.03 6.18 10.11
C LEU A 215 20.49 6.40 9.72
N ILE A 216 20.87 7.62 9.32
CA ILE A 216 22.28 7.97 9.07
C ILE A 216 23.11 7.84 10.37
N GLU A 217 22.56 8.26 11.51
CA GLU A 217 23.24 8.06 12.81
C GLU A 217 23.37 6.57 13.15
N ILE A 218 22.37 5.76 12.87
CA ILE A 218 22.41 4.31 13.08
C ILE A 218 23.47 3.60 12.22
N LEU A 219 23.91 4.17 11.10
CA LEU A 219 25.04 3.62 10.34
C LEU A 219 26.36 3.61 11.15
N LYS A 220 26.43 4.32 12.28
CA LYS A 220 27.58 4.35 13.20
C LYS A 220 27.44 3.37 14.38
N ASN A 221 26.34 2.63 14.50
CA ASN A 221 26.08 1.71 15.60
C ASN A 221 27.17 0.61 15.69
N GLU A 222 27.46 0.12 16.88
CA GLU A 222 28.45 -0.93 17.07
C GLU A 222 28.06 -2.27 16.46
N ASP A 223 26.77 -2.62 16.51
CA ASP A 223 26.24 -3.85 15.90
C ASP A 223 26.10 -3.71 14.38
N TRP A 224 26.85 -4.53 13.66
CA TRP A 224 26.83 -4.56 12.19
C TRP A 224 25.44 -4.92 11.61
N ASN A 225 24.65 -5.72 12.33
CA ASN A 225 23.33 -6.13 11.88
C ASN A 225 22.38 -4.90 11.82
N ILE A 226 22.48 -4.04 12.83
CA ILE A 226 21.72 -2.80 12.92
C ILE A 226 22.16 -1.80 11.85
N ARG A 227 23.50 -1.64 11.66
CA ARG A 227 24.02 -0.81 10.56
C ARG A 227 23.52 -1.28 9.20
N GLY A 228 23.54 -2.61 8.96
CA GLY A 228 23.05 -3.18 7.71
C GLY A 228 21.56 -2.91 7.48
N ARG A 229 20.73 -2.94 8.53
CA ARG A 229 19.30 -2.60 8.46
C ARG A 229 19.07 -1.11 8.19
N ALA A 230 19.85 -0.24 8.80
CA ALA A 230 19.80 1.19 8.52
C ALA A 230 20.13 1.48 7.05
N ALA A 231 21.17 0.85 6.50
CA ALA A 231 21.52 0.97 5.09
C ALA A 231 20.36 0.51 4.17
N GLU A 232 19.74 -0.63 4.51
CA GLU A 232 18.57 -1.14 3.77
C GLU A 232 17.38 -0.17 3.82
N ALA A 233 17.08 0.40 4.99
CA ALA A 233 15.99 1.37 5.15
C ALA A 233 16.25 2.64 4.35
N LEU A 234 17.48 3.18 4.40
CA LEU A 234 17.90 4.35 3.62
C LEU A 234 17.75 4.11 2.11
N GLY A 235 18.12 2.92 1.63
CA GLY A 235 17.90 2.55 0.23
C GLY A 235 16.41 2.49 -0.16
N LYS A 236 15.52 2.09 0.75
CA LYS A 236 14.07 2.09 0.51
C LYS A 236 13.46 3.49 0.51
N ILE A 237 14.03 4.41 1.29
CA ILE A 237 13.59 5.81 1.31
C ILE A 237 13.99 6.52 0.01
N GLY A 238 15.17 6.23 -0.51
CA GLY A 238 15.66 6.83 -1.75
C GLY A 238 16.16 8.28 -1.63
N ASP A 239 16.41 8.78 -0.41
CA ASP A 239 16.80 10.18 -0.19
C ASP A 239 18.30 10.39 -0.46
N GLU A 240 18.63 11.43 -1.23
CA GLU A 240 20.02 11.76 -1.63
C GLU A 240 20.95 12.09 -0.46
N ARG A 241 20.42 12.52 0.70
CA ARG A 241 21.21 12.78 1.91
C ARG A 241 21.94 11.54 2.42
N ALA A 242 21.40 10.35 2.14
CA ALA A 242 21.98 9.08 2.51
C ALA A 242 23.19 8.68 1.64
N VAL A 243 23.37 9.25 0.45
CA VAL A 243 24.38 8.85 -0.54
C VAL A 243 25.79 8.89 0.05
N LYS A 244 26.22 10.04 0.60
CA LYS A 244 27.56 10.20 1.16
C LYS A 244 27.82 9.30 2.36
N PRO A 245 26.91 9.17 3.35
CA PRO A 245 27.03 8.18 4.43
C PRO A 245 27.15 6.72 3.93
N LEU A 246 26.36 6.32 2.95
CA LEU A 246 26.39 4.98 2.38
C LEU A 246 27.67 4.72 1.58
N ILE A 247 28.18 5.70 0.83
CA ILE A 247 29.51 5.63 0.17
C ILE A 247 30.60 5.42 1.21
N ASN A 248 30.56 6.14 2.32
CA ASN A 248 31.54 5.98 3.40
C ASN A 248 31.48 4.57 4.02
N ALA A 249 30.30 4.01 4.20
CA ALA A 249 30.12 2.64 4.67
C ALA A 249 30.64 1.60 3.66
N LEU A 250 30.53 1.86 2.37
CA LEU A 250 30.93 0.95 1.29
C LEU A 250 32.47 0.94 1.06
N VAL A 251 33.08 2.09 0.78
CA VAL A 251 34.47 2.16 0.25
C VAL A 251 35.38 3.18 0.90
N GLY A 252 34.90 4.13 1.70
CA GLY A 252 35.66 5.23 2.27
C GLY A 252 36.73 4.79 3.29
N ARG A 253 37.49 5.77 3.86
CA ARG A 253 38.39 5.53 4.99
C ARG A 253 37.68 4.94 6.19
N GLY A 254 36.37 5.15 6.31
CA GLY A 254 35.47 4.59 7.30
C GLY A 254 34.67 3.38 6.81
N LYS A 255 35.13 2.69 5.73
CA LYS A 255 34.38 1.56 5.20
C LYS A 255 34.08 0.53 6.27
N ASP A 256 32.88 0.00 6.27
CA ASP A 256 32.47 -0.96 7.27
C ASP A 256 33.30 -2.25 7.19
N ARG A 257 33.73 -2.77 8.34
CA ARG A 257 34.50 -4.02 8.42
C ARG A 257 33.65 -5.22 8.03
N ASN A 258 32.33 -5.15 8.23
CA ASN A 258 31.43 -6.24 7.95
C ASN A 258 30.97 -6.23 6.48
N LYS A 259 31.20 -7.31 5.79
CA LYS A 259 30.81 -7.48 4.37
C LYS A 259 29.31 -7.29 4.11
N TYR A 260 28.47 -7.68 5.06
CA TYR A 260 27.01 -7.54 4.90
C TYR A 260 26.56 -6.08 4.93
N VAL A 261 27.18 -5.25 5.78
CA VAL A 261 26.91 -3.81 5.78
C VAL A 261 27.33 -3.18 4.47
N ARG A 262 28.55 -3.51 3.98
CA ARG A 262 29.02 -3.00 2.69
C ARG A 262 28.11 -3.42 1.54
N GLY A 263 27.68 -4.69 1.50
CA GLY A 263 26.74 -5.15 0.46
C GLY A 263 25.40 -4.46 0.52
N ARG A 264 24.84 -4.23 1.73
CA ARG A 264 23.61 -3.45 1.90
C ARG A 264 23.77 -1.98 1.51
N ALA A 265 24.94 -1.39 1.78
CA ALA A 265 25.22 -0.03 1.33
C ALA A 265 25.31 0.07 -0.21
N ALA A 266 25.93 -0.93 -0.87
CA ALA A 266 25.93 -1.01 -2.34
C ALA A 266 24.53 -1.12 -2.92
N GLU A 267 23.71 -2.04 -2.40
CA GLU A 267 22.30 -2.20 -2.79
C GLU A 267 21.48 -0.92 -2.59
N ALA A 268 21.68 -0.24 -1.45
CA ALA A 268 21.00 1.02 -1.14
C ALA A 268 21.38 2.13 -2.12
N LEU A 269 22.67 2.24 -2.47
CA LEU A 269 23.15 3.21 -3.45
C LEU A 269 22.59 2.97 -4.85
N GLY A 270 22.45 1.70 -5.27
CA GLY A 270 21.78 1.36 -6.53
C GLY A 270 20.32 1.82 -6.56
N LYS A 271 19.57 1.57 -5.46
CA LYS A 271 18.17 1.99 -5.33
C LYS A 271 17.97 3.50 -5.30
N ILE A 272 18.93 4.25 -4.68
CA ILE A 272 18.88 5.72 -4.70
C ILE A 272 19.17 6.25 -6.12
N GLY A 273 20.03 5.59 -6.87
CA GLY A 273 20.30 5.93 -8.27
C GLY A 273 21.16 7.17 -8.48
N ASP A 274 21.77 7.74 -7.43
CA ASP A 274 22.55 8.97 -7.53
C ASP A 274 23.91 8.74 -8.21
N GLY A 275 24.22 9.52 -9.25
CA GLY A 275 25.45 9.41 -10.04
C GLY A 275 26.75 9.50 -9.24
N ARG A 276 26.74 10.11 -8.04
CA ARG A 276 27.86 10.12 -7.11
C ARG A 276 28.30 8.73 -6.63
N ALA A 277 27.38 7.73 -6.73
CA ALA A 277 27.64 6.36 -6.33
C ALA A 277 28.39 5.54 -7.40
N LEU A 278 28.41 5.94 -8.66
CA LEU A 278 28.99 5.16 -9.78
C LEU A 278 30.45 4.75 -9.50
N LYS A 279 31.32 5.73 -9.22
CA LYS A 279 32.73 5.45 -8.94
C LYS A 279 32.95 4.60 -7.69
N PRO A 280 32.30 4.87 -6.55
CA PRO A 280 32.36 3.98 -5.36
C PRO A 280 31.85 2.56 -5.63
N LEU A 281 30.76 2.38 -6.38
CA LEU A 281 30.25 1.07 -6.74
C LEU A 281 31.22 0.32 -7.67
N THR A 282 31.82 1.01 -8.67
CA THR A 282 32.87 0.40 -9.53
C THR A 282 34.08 -0.05 -8.69
N GLN A 283 34.49 0.76 -7.71
CA GLN A 283 35.57 0.36 -6.80
C GLN A 283 35.19 -0.86 -5.94
N ALA A 284 33.91 -1.00 -5.57
CA ALA A 284 33.42 -2.14 -4.79
C ALA A 284 33.39 -3.46 -5.56
N LEU A 285 33.53 -3.46 -6.89
CA LEU A 285 33.74 -4.68 -7.70
C LEU A 285 35.05 -5.38 -7.38
N GLU A 286 35.99 -4.69 -6.73
CA GLU A 286 37.26 -5.24 -6.28
C GLU A 286 37.24 -5.65 -4.79
N ASP A 287 36.08 -5.61 -4.11
CA ASP A 287 35.99 -6.02 -2.71
C ASP A 287 36.37 -7.49 -2.54
N PRO A 288 37.13 -7.85 -1.50
CA PRO A 288 37.57 -9.24 -1.29
C PRO A 288 36.40 -10.24 -1.15
N TYR A 289 35.21 -9.79 -0.76
CA TYR A 289 34.06 -10.64 -0.56
C TYR A 289 33.11 -10.64 -1.78
N ILE A 290 32.84 -11.83 -2.33
CA ILE A 290 31.95 -12.02 -3.47
C ILE A 290 30.55 -11.40 -3.25
N TYR A 291 30.03 -11.42 -2.03
CA TYR A 291 28.74 -10.83 -1.69
C TYR A 291 28.72 -9.32 -1.97
N VAL A 292 29.78 -8.60 -1.64
CA VAL A 292 29.88 -7.15 -1.88
C VAL A 292 29.99 -6.87 -3.37
N ARG A 293 30.87 -7.64 -4.07
CA ARG A 293 31.03 -7.49 -5.53
C ARG A 293 29.71 -7.71 -6.26
N ALA A 294 28.97 -8.78 -5.92
CA ALA A 294 27.69 -9.08 -6.55
C ALA A 294 26.66 -7.96 -6.32
N LYS A 295 26.60 -7.39 -5.09
CA LYS A 295 25.69 -6.28 -4.78
C LYS A 295 26.10 -4.96 -5.47
N ALA A 296 27.39 -4.72 -5.66
CA ALA A 296 27.88 -3.58 -6.43
C ALA A 296 27.57 -3.71 -7.94
N GLU A 297 27.72 -4.92 -8.48
CA GLU A 297 27.38 -5.21 -9.88
C GLU A 297 25.87 -5.04 -10.14
N GLU A 298 25.02 -5.59 -9.25
CA GLU A 298 23.57 -5.42 -9.29
C GLU A 298 23.16 -3.92 -9.25
N ALA A 299 23.74 -3.17 -8.32
CA ALA A 299 23.50 -1.74 -8.17
C ALA A 299 23.91 -0.93 -9.41
N LEU A 300 25.08 -1.20 -9.99
CA LEU A 300 25.54 -0.57 -11.24
C LEU A 300 24.60 -0.85 -12.40
N LYS A 301 24.13 -2.08 -12.50
CA LYS A 301 23.15 -2.47 -13.53
C LYS A 301 21.81 -1.77 -13.36
N GLU A 302 21.31 -1.66 -12.12
CA GLU A 302 20.08 -0.90 -11.81
C GLU A 302 20.25 0.57 -12.22
N MET A 303 21.37 1.21 -11.88
CA MET A 303 21.66 2.59 -12.25
C MET A 303 21.82 2.79 -13.76
N GLU A 304 22.48 1.84 -14.45
CA GLU A 304 22.62 1.89 -15.91
C GLU A 304 21.25 1.77 -16.59
N THR A 305 20.40 0.85 -16.11
CA THR A 305 19.03 0.69 -16.64
C THR A 305 18.19 1.93 -16.39
N ALA A 306 18.33 2.57 -15.23
CA ALA A 306 17.59 3.78 -14.88
C ALA A 306 17.99 4.99 -15.75
N THR A 307 19.27 5.05 -16.19
CA THR A 307 19.78 6.15 -17.05
C THR A 307 19.59 5.90 -18.53
N GLN A 308 19.27 4.66 -18.95
CA GLN A 308 18.96 4.38 -20.35
C GLN A 308 17.62 4.98 -20.73
N ILE A 309 17.62 5.74 -21.83
CA ILE A 309 16.38 6.18 -22.47
C ILE A 309 15.92 5.06 -23.38
N GLN A 310 14.66 4.68 -23.25
CA GLN A 310 13.98 3.72 -24.12
C GLN A 310 12.96 4.45 -24.98
N THR A 311 12.70 3.92 -26.17
CA THR A 311 11.69 4.47 -27.08
C THR A 311 10.54 3.48 -27.18
N TYR A 312 9.32 3.96 -26.93
CA TYR A 312 8.10 3.27 -27.31
C TYR A 312 7.74 3.69 -28.73
N ASP A 313 7.45 2.72 -29.59
CA ASP A 313 6.98 2.94 -30.97
C ASP A 313 6.09 1.78 -31.38
N ASP A 314 4.85 2.07 -31.73
CA ASP A 314 3.89 1.08 -32.23
C ASP A 314 3.43 1.36 -33.69
N GLY A 315 4.08 2.34 -34.34
CA GLY A 315 3.76 2.79 -35.69
C GLY A 315 2.63 3.82 -35.77
N GLU A 316 1.96 4.13 -34.67
CA GLU A 316 0.97 5.21 -34.55
C GLU A 316 1.52 6.37 -33.71
N ILE A 317 2.13 6.03 -32.57
CA ILE A 317 2.79 6.98 -31.69
C ILE A 317 4.19 6.52 -31.34
N SER A 318 5.09 7.45 -31.09
CA SER A 318 6.35 7.15 -30.42
C SER A 318 6.70 8.22 -29.38
N PHE A 319 7.43 7.83 -28.35
CA PHE A 319 7.97 8.71 -27.33
C PHE A 319 9.13 8.06 -26.60
N ASP A 320 10.03 8.88 -26.09
CA ASP A 320 11.13 8.43 -25.26
C ASP A 320 10.70 8.44 -23.78
N TYR A 321 11.20 7.44 -23.02
CA TYR A 321 10.93 7.32 -21.60
C TYR A 321 12.13 6.73 -20.86
N PRO A 322 12.29 7.02 -19.55
CA PRO A 322 13.37 6.41 -18.77
C PRO A 322 13.23 4.89 -18.71
N GLY A 323 14.31 4.16 -18.86
CA GLY A 323 14.32 2.69 -18.80
C GLY A 323 13.92 2.13 -17.43
N SER A 324 13.84 2.98 -16.41
CA SER A 324 13.29 2.67 -15.11
C SER A 324 11.76 2.63 -15.08
N TRP A 325 11.07 3.13 -16.09
CA TRP A 325 9.61 3.13 -16.17
C TRP A 325 9.10 1.86 -16.85
N GLU A 326 7.99 1.32 -16.34
CA GLU A 326 7.27 0.24 -17.00
C GLU A 326 6.25 0.82 -17.98
N VAL A 327 6.36 0.46 -19.25
CA VAL A 327 5.46 0.92 -20.33
C VAL A 327 4.82 -0.28 -21.00
N ILE A 328 3.49 -0.31 -21.05
CA ILE A 328 2.71 -1.45 -21.57
C ILE A 328 1.69 -0.94 -22.58
N SER A 329 1.70 -1.50 -23.79
CA SER A 329 0.62 -1.33 -24.77
C SER A 329 -0.67 -1.96 -24.26
N THR A 330 -1.81 -1.34 -24.56
CA THR A 330 -3.12 -1.84 -24.14
C THR A 330 -3.92 -2.32 -25.34
N ALA A 331 -4.73 -3.37 -25.13
CA ALA A 331 -5.67 -3.85 -26.17
C ALA A 331 -6.93 -2.96 -26.30
N ASP A 332 -7.06 -1.92 -25.50
CA ASP A 332 -8.19 -0.99 -25.54
C ASP A 332 -7.98 0.02 -26.66
N LYS A 333 -8.94 0.07 -27.61
CA LYS A 333 -8.90 0.99 -28.75
C LYS A 333 -8.88 2.49 -28.38
N LYS A 334 -9.29 2.84 -27.15
CA LYS A 334 -9.31 4.21 -26.63
C LYS A 334 -8.10 4.57 -25.79
N LYS A 335 -7.42 3.56 -25.24
CA LYS A 335 -6.24 3.72 -24.41
C LYS A 335 -5.09 3.00 -25.08
N ILE A 336 -4.13 3.74 -25.62
CA ILE A 336 -3.04 3.20 -26.42
C ILE A 336 -1.96 2.61 -25.54
N VAL A 337 -1.52 3.37 -24.52
CA VAL A 337 -0.41 3.02 -23.66
C VAL A 337 -0.73 3.39 -22.20
N LYS A 338 -0.19 2.63 -21.28
CA LYS A 338 -0.10 2.98 -19.85
C LYS A 338 1.28 2.67 -19.33
N GLY A 339 1.70 3.37 -18.30
CA GLY A 339 2.96 3.09 -17.64
C GLY A 339 3.00 3.63 -16.22
N ASN A 340 4.06 3.25 -15.52
CA ASN A 340 4.30 3.66 -14.14
C ASN A 340 5.78 3.98 -13.97
N SER A 341 6.09 4.99 -13.14
CA SER A 341 7.45 5.20 -12.66
C SER A 341 7.92 4.02 -11.80
N THR A 342 9.20 3.81 -11.70
CA THR A 342 9.82 2.68 -10.98
C THR A 342 9.38 2.57 -9.52
N ASP A 343 9.18 3.70 -8.86
CA ASP A 343 8.72 3.76 -7.48
C ASP A 343 7.19 3.63 -7.34
N GLY A 344 6.48 3.48 -8.47
CA GLY A 344 5.02 3.45 -8.53
C GLY A 344 4.35 4.76 -8.10
N GLY A 345 5.14 5.84 -7.93
CA GLY A 345 4.66 7.14 -7.47
C GLY A 345 3.90 7.92 -8.52
N ILE A 346 4.21 7.69 -9.81
CA ILE A 346 3.53 8.28 -10.96
C ILE A 346 2.96 7.19 -11.84
N THR A 347 1.72 7.37 -12.24
CA THR A 347 1.09 6.59 -13.31
C THR A 347 0.79 7.49 -14.49
N PHE A 348 0.96 6.99 -15.71
CA PHE A 348 0.54 7.71 -16.88
C PHE A 348 -0.29 6.85 -17.83
N SER A 349 -1.06 7.50 -18.67
CA SER A 349 -1.71 6.87 -19.80
C SER A 349 -1.79 7.81 -20.99
N ILE A 350 -1.61 7.25 -22.18
CA ILE A 350 -1.84 7.92 -23.45
C ILE A 350 -3.14 7.38 -24.01
N ASN A 351 -4.05 8.27 -24.34
CA ASN A 351 -5.38 7.94 -24.77
C ASN A 351 -5.69 8.65 -26.10
N LYS A 352 -6.50 7.96 -26.91
CA LYS A 352 -6.97 8.47 -28.19
C LYS A 352 -8.50 8.44 -28.18
N ASN A 353 -9.14 9.54 -28.58
CA ASN A 353 -10.57 9.59 -28.79
C ASN A 353 -10.86 9.82 -30.27
N VAL A 354 -11.70 8.96 -30.85
CA VAL A 354 -12.07 8.99 -32.27
C VAL A 354 -13.38 9.77 -32.42
N ASN A 355 -13.47 10.63 -33.41
CA ASN A 355 -14.66 11.45 -33.73
C ASN A 355 -14.99 12.52 -32.69
N VAL A 356 -14.05 13.40 -32.38
CA VAL A 356 -14.36 14.63 -31.64
C VAL A 356 -15.05 15.71 -32.53
N GLY A 357 -15.25 15.40 -33.77
CA GLY A 357 -15.98 16.28 -34.72
C GLY A 357 -15.35 17.65 -34.87
N ASP A 358 -16.16 18.67 -35.02
CA ASP A 358 -15.71 20.07 -35.19
C ASP A 358 -15.34 20.77 -33.88
N LEU A 359 -15.10 20.02 -32.77
CA LEU A 359 -14.70 20.62 -31.50
C LEU A 359 -13.36 21.37 -31.66
N THR A 360 -13.36 22.61 -31.22
CA THR A 360 -12.15 23.42 -31.14
C THR A 360 -11.27 22.99 -29.98
N SER A 361 -9.98 23.30 -30.02
CA SER A 361 -9.04 23.05 -28.91
C SER A 361 -9.55 23.67 -27.58
N LYS A 362 -10.24 24.80 -27.65
CA LYS A 362 -10.83 25.47 -26.50
C LYS A 362 -11.97 24.66 -25.85
N GLU A 363 -12.88 24.11 -26.66
CA GLU A 363 -13.99 23.28 -26.16
C GLU A 363 -13.48 21.98 -25.57
N ILE A 364 -12.39 21.45 -26.09
CA ILE A 364 -11.69 20.28 -25.52
C ILE A 364 -11.10 20.64 -24.14
N ALA A 365 -10.43 21.78 -24.00
CA ALA A 365 -9.87 22.22 -22.72
C ALA A 365 -10.97 22.47 -21.68
N GLU A 366 -12.13 23.03 -22.08
CA GLU A 366 -13.30 23.19 -21.21
C GLU A 366 -13.83 21.82 -20.73
N THR A 367 -13.90 20.81 -21.61
CA THR A 367 -14.31 19.45 -21.25
C THR A 367 -13.34 18.81 -20.26
N ILE A 368 -12.04 19.00 -20.43
CA ILE A 368 -11.03 18.49 -19.50
C ILE A 368 -11.17 19.20 -18.13
N ARG A 369 -11.37 20.51 -18.14
CA ARG A 369 -11.64 21.30 -16.92
C ARG A 369 -12.84 20.76 -16.15
N ASP A 370 -13.94 20.44 -16.87
CA ASP A 370 -15.14 19.86 -16.26
C ASP A 370 -14.86 18.51 -15.60
N VAL A 371 -13.99 17.67 -16.16
CA VAL A 371 -13.55 16.40 -15.56
C VAL A 371 -12.82 16.65 -14.22
N PHE A 372 -11.96 17.68 -14.13
CA PHE A 372 -11.30 18.05 -12.88
C PHE A 372 -12.31 18.51 -11.82
N ILE A 373 -13.30 19.33 -12.22
CA ILE A 373 -14.38 19.80 -11.34
C ILE A 373 -15.22 18.63 -10.81
N ILE A 374 -15.62 17.71 -11.68
CA ILE A 374 -16.38 16.49 -11.29
C ILE A 374 -15.59 15.63 -10.32
N GLN A 375 -14.26 15.58 -10.44
CA GLN A 375 -13.39 14.84 -9.53
C GLN A 375 -13.03 15.60 -8.25
N ASN A 376 -13.66 16.75 -7.97
CA ASN A 376 -13.34 17.64 -6.85
C ASN A 376 -11.86 18.03 -6.79
N SER A 377 -11.23 18.24 -7.95
CA SER A 377 -9.83 18.68 -8.04
C SER A 377 -9.77 20.20 -8.21
N THR A 378 -8.80 20.83 -7.56
CA THR A 378 -8.51 22.25 -7.74
C THR A 378 -7.55 22.42 -8.90
N ILE A 379 -7.89 23.26 -9.87
CA ILE A 379 -7.00 23.60 -10.98
C ILE A 379 -5.90 24.53 -10.46
N LEU A 380 -4.64 24.14 -10.64
CA LEU A 380 -3.47 24.88 -10.20
C LEU A 380 -2.93 25.78 -11.34
N SER A 381 -2.90 25.27 -12.56
CA SER A 381 -2.49 26.00 -13.74
C SER A 381 -3.13 25.46 -15.01
N GLU A 382 -3.25 26.32 -15.99
CA GLU A 382 -3.72 25.98 -17.33
C GLU A 382 -2.87 26.78 -18.32
N THR A 383 -2.34 26.12 -19.35
CA THR A 383 -1.52 26.74 -20.37
C THR A 383 -1.96 26.26 -21.75
N GLU A 384 -1.88 27.16 -22.71
CA GLU A 384 -2.13 26.90 -24.11
C GLU A 384 -0.94 27.40 -24.93
N PHE A 385 -0.47 26.58 -25.85
CA PHE A 385 0.61 26.96 -26.78
C PHE A 385 0.45 26.17 -28.08
N THR A 386 1.10 26.67 -29.13
CA THR A 386 1.11 25.96 -30.42
C THR A 386 2.51 25.40 -30.67
N ALA A 387 2.56 24.08 -30.90
CA ALA A 387 3.80 23.37 -31.27
C ALA A 387 3.60 22.73 -32.65
N ASP A 388 4.50 23.06 -33.60
CA ASP A 388 4.46 22.56 -34.98
C ASP A 388 3.09 22.76 -35.70
N GLY A 389 2.37 23.82 -35.34
CA GLY A 389 1.07 24.15 -35.92
C GLY A 389 -0.10 23.40 -35.25
N ILE A 390 0.14 22.68 -34.17
CA ILE A 390 -0.86 21.95 -33.37
C ILE A 390 -1.08 22.72 -32.06
N ASP A 391 -2.33 23.00 -31.73
CA ASP A 391 -2.69 23.63 -30.48
C ASP A 391 -2.68 22.61 -29.36
N VAL A 392 -1.86 22.89 -28.34
CA VAL A 392 -1.66 22.03 -27.16
C VAL A 392 -2.20 22.73 -25.93
N HIS A 393 -2.99 22.02 -25.17
CA HIS A 393 -3.55 22.49 -23.90
C HIS A 393 -3.03 21.61 -22.74
N THR A 394 -2.55 22.26 -21.71
CA THR A 394 -2.10 21.59 -20.48
C THR A 394 -2.92 22.07 -19.30
N VAL A 395 -3.52 21.15 -18.57
CA VAL A 395 -4.25 21.42 -17.31
C VAL A 395 -3.56 20.66 -16.18
N ILE A 396 -3.16 21.38 -15.14
CA ILE A 396 -2.59 20.81 -13.94
C ILE A 396 -3.55 21.07 -12.78
N GLY A 397 -3.92 20.02 -12.05
CA GLY A 397 -4.79 20.12 -10.90
C GLY A 397 -4.32 19.25 -9.73
N GLU A 398 -4.92 19.46 -8.58
CA GLU A 398 -4.67 18.70 -7.36
C GLU A 398 -5.98 18.29 -6.72
N ASN A 399 -6.10 17.00 -6.41
CA ASN A 399 -7.21 16.48 -5.62
C ASN A 399 -6.79 16.40 -4.15
N VAL A 400 -7.35 17.31 -3.33
CA VAL A 400 -7.03 17.42 -1.90
C VAL A 400 -7.97 16.62 -0.99
N ASN A 401 -9.00 15.98 -1.55
CA ASN A 401 -9.99 15.22 -0.77
C ASN A 401 -9.57 13.77 -0.49
N ASN A 402 -8.45 13.32 -1.04
CA ASN A 402 -7.86 12.01 -0.74
C ASN A 402 -6.96 12.08 0.49
N ILE A 403 -6.72 10.93 1.12
CA ILE A 403 -5.81 10.75 2.27
C ILE A 403 -4.39 11.29 1.98
N ALA A 404 -4.00 11.28 0.70
CA ALA A 404 -2.79 11.97 0.21
C ALA A 404 -3.18 12.83 -1.00
N PRO A 405 -2.74 14.11 -1.06
CA PRO A 405 -2.96 14.96 -2.23
C PRO A 405 -2.41 14.32 -3.49
N THR A 406 -3.23 14.22 -4.52
CA THR A 406 -2.84 13.64 -5.81
C THR A 406 -2.77 14.77 -6.84
N LYS A 407 -1.58 15.00 -7.40
CA LYS A 407 -1.39 15.91 -8.52
C LYS A 407 -1.75 15.20 -9.82
N ILE A 408 -2.40 15.90 -10.72
CA ILE A 408 -2.84 15.40 -12.02
C ILE A 408 -2.40 16.41 -13.08
N MET A 409 -1.79 15.91 -14.15
CA MET A 409 -1.45 16.70 -15.33
C MET A 409 -2.12 16.04 -16.53
N VAL A 410 -2.84 16.83 -17.31
CA VAL A 410 -3.44 16.37 -18.57
C VAL A 410 -2.95 17.28 -19.69
N ILE A 411 -2.37 16.70 -20.72
CA ILE A 411 -1.94 17.38 -21.93
C ILE A 411 -2.82 16.86 -23.06
N SER A 412 -3.49 17.74 -23.75
CA SER A 412 -4.37 17.38 -24.86
C SER A 412 -4.02 18.15 -26.12
N PHE A 413 -4.15 17.49 -27.27
CA PHE A 413 -3.98 18.10 -28.58
C PHE A 413 -4.80 17.34 -29.63
N LYS A 414 -5.19 18.05 -30.66
CA LYS A 414 -6.00 17.50 -31.77
C LYS A 414 -5.16 17.45 -33.04
N ILE A 415 -5.18 16.29 -33.70
CA ILE A 415 -4.59 16.09 -35.03
C ILE A 415 -5.72 15.57 -35.94
N GLU A 416 -6.07 16.34 -36.96
CA GLU A 416 -7.25 16.07 -37.82
C GLU A 416 -8.52 15.91 -36.95
N ASP A 417 -9.20 14.75 -37.03
CA ASP A 417 -10.40 14.44 -36.24
C ASP A 417 -10.09 13.60 -34.99
N LEU A 418 -8.84 13.45 -34.64
CA LEU A 418 -8.39 12.63 -33.52
C LEU A 418 -7.90 13.51 -32.39
N LEU A 419 -8.43 13.24 -31.18
CA LEU A 419 -7.97 13.84 -29.94
C LEU A 419 -7.05 12.87 -29.21
N TYR A 420 -5.85 13.30 -28.92
CA TYR A 420 -4.90 12.63 -28.04
C TYR A 420 -4.83 13.35 -26.71
N TYR A 421 -4.71 12.61 -25.63
CA TYR A 421 -4.42 13.19 -24.32
C TYR A 421 -3.52 12.28 -23.50
N LEU A 422 -2.51 12.90 -22.91
CA LEU A 422 -1.58 12.29 -22.00
C LEU A 422 -2.04 12.64 -20.58
N TRP A 423 -2.25 11.64 -19.79
CA TRP A 423 -2.70 11.77 -18.41
C TRP A 423 -1.62 11.26 -17.47
N PHE A 424 -1.11 12.13 -16.60
CA PHE A 424 -0.18 11.79 -15.54
C PHE A 424 -0.86 12.00 -14.19
N SER A 425 -0.69 11.07 -13.24
CA SER A 425 -1.24 11.20 -11.89
C SER A 425 -0.33 10.56 -10.84
N GLY A 426 -0.21 11.20 -9.69
CA GLY A 426 0.61 10.69 -8.59
C GLY A 426 0.66 11.64 -7.40
N GLY A 427 1.38 11.25 -6.34
CA GLY A 427 1.61 12.10 -5.19
C GLY A 427 2.42 13.35 -5.57
N ARG A 428 2.20 14.47 -4.86
CA ARG A 428 2.86 15.75 -5.13
C ARG A 428 4.39 15.63 -5.17
N GLU A 429 4.98 14.98 -4.16
CA GLU A 429 6.42 14.79 -4.08
C GLU A 429 6.96 13.92 -5.23
N SER A 430 6.19 12.90 -5.65
CA SER A 430 6.58 12.05 -6.78
C SER A 430 6.56 12.85 -8.09
N PHE A 431 5.60 13.74 -8.28
CA PHE A 431 5.56 14.63 -9.44
C PHE A 431 6.77 15.58 -9.49
N GLU A 432 7.14 16.19 -8.36
CA GLU A 432 8.29 17.10 -8.29
C GLU A 432 9.60 16.37 -8.57
N ARG A 433 9.74 15.13 -8.08
CA ARG A 433 10.95 14.32 -8.27
C ARG A 433 11.11 13.78 -9.68
N THR A 434 10.01 13.47 -10.37
CA THR A 434 10.01 12.85 -11.71
C THR A 434 9.64 13.83 -12.81
N GLN A 435 9.73 15.14 -12.56
CA GLN A 435 9.34 16.16 -13.55
C GLN A 435 10.19 16.06 -14.85
N GLU A 436 11.50 15.84 -14.72
CA GLU A 436 12.39 15.67 -15.88
C GLU A 436 12.02 14.44 -16.73
N ASP A 437 11.58 13.35 -16.09
CA ASP A 437 11.10 12.13 -16.76
C ASP A 437 9.79 12.39 -17.52
N ILE A 438 8.88 13.15 -16.91
CA ILE A 438 7.61 13.55 -17.53
C ILE A 438 7.91 14.46 -18.74
N ASP A 439 8.79 15.43 -18.59
CA ASP A 439 9.19 16.34 -19.65
C ASP A 439 9.85 15.57 -20.82
N LEU A 440 10.67 14.55 -20.52
CA LEU A 440 11.26 13.68 -21.55
C LEU A 440 10.18 13.00 -22.40
N ILE A 441 9.13 12.45 -21.77
CA ILE A 441 8.00 11.82 -22.48
C ILE A 441 7.28 12.84 -23.34
N ILE A 442 7.04 14.04 -22.83
CA ILE A 442 6.29 15.10 -23.51
C ILE A 442 7.10 15.65 -24.73
N ASP A 443 8.36 15.97 -24.51
CA ASP A 443 9.21 16.60 -25.53
C ASP A 443 9.50 15.69 -26.72
N ASN A 444 9.50 14.38 -26.49
CA ASN A 444 9.78 13.37 -27.51
C ASN A 444 8.53 12.65 -28.03
N PHE A 445 7.34 13.09 -27.63
CA PHE A 445 6.09 12.49 -28.12
C PHE A 445 5.87 12.84 -29.60
N ARG A 446 5.59 11.82 -30.40
CA ARG A 446 5.34 11.92 -31.84
C ARG A 446 4.10 11.12 -32.18
N VAL A 447 3.34 11.61 -33.17
CA VAL A 447 2.22 10.90 -33.78
C VAL A 447 2.53 10.74 -35.25
N TYR A 448 2.43 9.53 -35.77
CA TYR A 448 2.58 9.22 -37.18
C TYR A 448 1.21 9.34 -37.85
N ILE A 449 1.08 10.26 -38.81
CA ILE A 449 -0.14 10.55 -39.56
C ILE A 449 -0.15 9.75 -40.85
#